data_6ac26ca8357518d89adeaf3971b8e0fb
#
_entry.id   6ac26ca8357518d89adeaf3971b8e0fb
#
_cell.length_a   1.000
_cell.length_b   1.000
_cell.length_c   1.000
_cell.angle_alpha   90.00
_cell.angle_beta   90.00
_cell.angle_gamma   90.00
#
_symmetry.space_group_name_H-M   'P 1'
#
loop_
_entity.id
_entity.type
_entity.pdbx_description
1 polymer ?
#
loop_
_entity_poly.entity_id
_entity_poly.type
_entity_poly.pdbx_seq_one_letter_code
_entity_poly.pdbx_strand_id
1 'polypeptide(L)'
;MAISDEIIVHKFGGSCLREGRDIDRIGEIIKNHQGRHLVVVSALWGMTDRLKRASNEPRYASRLVQDLIYQHLRFAPGLDNGPFAELFQKVITGISNELLNYTSGEKSLNSENLILAAGER
;
A
#
# COMPACT_ATOMS: atom_id res chain seq x y z
N MET A 1 25.37 28.03 0.20
CA MET A 1 24.13 28.11 0.96
C MET A 1 24.05 26.91 1.91
N ALA A 2 23.93 27.15 3.17
CA ALA A 2 23.83 26.04 4.13
C ALA A 2 22.50 25.32 3.97
N ILE A 3 22.55 23.98 3.86
CA ILE A 3 21.34 23.15 3.86
C ILE A 3 20.81 23.14 5.29
N SER A 4 19.52 23.40 5.45
CA SER A 4 18.89 23.32 6.77
C SER A 4 18.99 21.90 7.31
N ASP A 5 19.36 21.75 8.58
CA ASP A 5 19.36 20.48 9.28
C ASP A 5 17.96 20.03 9.70
N GLU A 6 16.95 20.87 9.45
CA GLU A 6 15.57 20.54 9.74
C GLU A 6 15.09 19.37 8.88
N ILE A 7 14.29 18.52 9.49
CA ILE A 7 13.58 17.44 8.80
C ILE A 7 12.16 17.90 8.59
N ILE A 8 11.71 17.90 7.32
CA ILE A 8 10.33 18.20 6.97
C ILE A 8 9.55 16.91 6.92
N VAL A 9 8.49 16.83 7.71
CA VAL A 9 7.62 15.65 7.74
C VAL A 9 6.42 15.91 6.84
N HIS A 10 6.24 15.05 5.84
CA HIS A 10 5.10 15.07 4.95
C HIS A 10 4.21 13.87 5.26
N LYS A 11 2.93 14.11 5.51
CA LYS A 11 1.96 13.03 5.70
C LYS A 11 0.89 13.10 4.62
N PHE A 12 0.70 11.98 3.90
CA PHE A 12 -0.32 11.84 2.87
C PHE A 12 -1.30 10.74 3.30
N GLY A 13 -2.53 11.14 3.63
CA GLY A 13 -3.60 10.21 3.97
C GLY A 13 -4.21 9.56 2.75
N GLY A 14 -5.14 8.63 2.94
CA GLY A 14 -5.77 7.88 1.85
C GLY A 14 -6.47 8.76 0.83
N SER A 15 -7.02 9.89 1.24
CA SER A 15 -7.66 10.85 0.33
C SER A 15 -6.68 11.49 -0.65
N CYS A 16 -5.38 11.43 -0.37
CA CYS A 16 -4.30 11.91 -1.24
C CYS A 16 -3.73 10.80 -2.12
N LEU A 17 -4.24 9.57 -2.04
CA LEU A 17 -3.70 8.39 -2.68
C LEU A 17 -4.79 7.64 -3.45
N ARG A 18 -5.47 8.36 -4.35
CA ARG A 18 -6.61 7.81 -5.12
C ARG A 18 -6.26 7.42 -6.53
N GLU A 19 -5.43 8.20 -7.21
CA GLU A 19 -5.16 8.08 -8.64
C GLU A 19 -3.69 8.33 -8.94
N GLY A 20 -3.25 7.92 -10.14
CA GLY A 20 -1.87 8.08 -10.56
C GLY A 20 -1.37 9.52 -10.54
N ARG A 21 -2.22 10.50 -10.84
CA ARG A 21 -1.85 11.92 -10.78
C ARG A 21 -1.51 12.40 -9.36
N ASP A 22 -1.95 11.68 -8.34
CA ASP A 22 -1.63 12.02 -6.95
C ASP A 22 -0.15 11.79 -6.65
N ILE A 23 0.48 10.80 -7.30
CA ILE A 23 1.93 10.59 -7.21
C ILE A 23 2.68 11.83 -7.71
N ASP A 24 2.25 12.39 -8.83
CA ASP A 24 2.89 13.57 -9.41
C ASP A 24 2.77 14.77 -8.47
N ARG A 25 1.60 14.96 -7.87
CA ARG A 25 1.37 16.00 -6.86
C ARG A 25 2.27 15.84 -5.64
N ILE A 26 2.36 14.61 -5.12
CA ILE A 26 3.23 14.30 -3.97
C ILE A 26 4.68 14.60 -4.34
N GLY A 27 5.12 14.17 -5.52
CA GLY A 27 6.46 14.44 -6.01
C GLY A 27 6.78 15.92 -6.09
N GLU A 28 5.84 16.74 -6.59
CA GLU A 28 6.01 18.19 -6.66
C GLU A 28 6.09 18.84 -5.28
N ILE A 29 5.23 18.41 -4.35
CA ILE A 29 5.27 18.92 -2.98
C ILE A 29 6.64 18.66 -2.36
N ILE A 30 7.16 17.45 -2.51
CA ILE A 30 8.48 17.08 -1.96
C ILE A 30 9.58 17.89 -2.63
N LYS A 31 9.54 18.05 -3.95
CA LYS A 31 10.56 18.80 -4.71
C LYS A 31 10.59 20.28 -4.35
N ASN A 32 9.48 20.85 -3.95
CA ASN A 32 9.38 22.28 -3.60
C ASN A 32 10.00 22.62 -2.26
N HIS A 33 10.43 21.62 -1.48
CA HIS A 33 11.06 21.83 -0.19
C HIS A 33 12.51 21.36 -0.26
N GLN A 34 13.41 22.18 0.25
CA GLN A 34 14.83 21.82 0.39
C GLN A 34 15.08 21.17 1.75
N GLY A 35 16.11 20.34 1.83
CA GLY A 35 16.51 19.69 3.07
C GLY A 35 16.13 18.23 3.11
N ARG A 36 16.07 17.68 4.31
CA ARG A 36 15.75 16.28 4.54
C ARG A 36 14.25 16.10 4.70
N HIS A 37 13.74 15.02 4.13
CA HIS A 37 12.31 14.74 4.17
C HIS A 37 12.04 13.41 4.85
N LEU A 38 10.99 13.37 5.66
CA LEU A 38 10.36 12.15 6.13
C LEU A 38 8.96 12.10 5.53
N VAL A 39 8.71 11.08 4.73
CA VAL A 39 7.42 10.93 4.05
C VAL A 39 6.65 9.78 4.69
N VAL A 40 5.46 10.08 5.20
CA VAL A 40 4.55 9.10 5.80
C VAL A 40 3.33 9.00 4.90
N VAL A 41 3.02 7.81 4.44
CA VAL A 41 1.85 7.54 3.59
C VAL A 41 0.93 6.52 4.25
N SER A 42 -0.36 6.65 3.98
CA SER A 42 -1.32 5.62 4.36
C SER A 42 -1.42 4.56 3.25
N ALA A 43 -2.28 3.58 3.44
CA ALA A 43 -2.72 2.70 2.36
C ALA A 43 -3.48 3.51 1.29
N LEU A 44 -3.55 2.97 0.08
CA LEU A 44 -4.32 3.57 -1.00
C LEU A 44 -5.79 3.70 -0.61
N TRP A 45 -6.47 4.67 -1.22
CA TRP A 45 -7.89 4.93 -0.96
C TRP A 45 -8.75 3.68 -1.11
N GLY A 46 -9.58 3.41 -0.11
CA GLY A 46 -10.47 2.26 -0.11
C GLY A 46 -9.84 0.92 0.24
N MET A 47 -8.54 0.89 0.50
CA MET A 47 -7.83 -0.37 0.75
C MET A 47 -8.25 -1.01 2.08
N THR A 48 -8.41 -0.21 3.13
CA THR A 48 -8.84 -0.71 4.43
C THR A 48 -10.21 -1.41 4.35
N ASP A 49 -11.14 -0.84 3.59
CA ASP A 49 -12.48 -1.42 3.41
C ASP A 49 -12.40 -2.75 2.65
N ARG A 50 -11.53 -2.86 1.65
CA ARG A 50 -11.31 -4.11 0.92
C ARG A 50 -10.74 -5.20 1.82
N LEU A 51 -9.80 -4.85 2.68
CA LEU A 51 -9.20 -5.78 3.63
C LEU A 51 -10.21 -6.25 4.66
N LYS A 52 -11.03 -5.35 5.19
CA LYS A 52 -12.11 -5.71 6.10
C LYS A 52 -13.12 -6.64 5.43
N ARG A 53 -13.47 -6.36 4.19
CA ARG A 53 -14.37 -7.22 3.41
C ARG A 53 -13.79 -8.61 3.22
N ALA A 54 -12.49 -8.70 2.90
CA ALA A 54 -11.82 -9.97 2.72
C ALA A 54 -11.78 -10.80 4.01
N SER A 55 -11.65 -10.14 5.17
CA SER A 55 -11.65 -10.83 6.47
C SER A 55 -13.04 -11.38 6.85
N ASN A 56 -14.10 -10.82 6.28
CA ASN A 56 -15.49 -11.22 6.60
C ASN A 56 -16.12 -12.12 5.52
N GLU A 57 -15.66 -12.02 4.28
CA GLU A 57 -16.24 -12.73 3.13
C GLU A 57 -15.18 -13.61 2.45
N PRO A 58 -15.17 -14.93 2.69
CA PRO A 58 -14.16 -15.83 2.08
C PRO A 58 -14.15 -15.78 0.54
N ARG A 59 -15.31 -15.57 -0.09
CA ARG A 59 -15.39 -15.46 -1.56
C ARG A 59 -14.62 -14.25 -2.08
N TYR A 60 -14.70 -13.14 -1.36
CA TYR A 60 -13.96 -11.94 -1.72
C TYR A 60 -12.47 -12.09 -1.44
N ALA A 61 -12.11 -12.80 -0.36
CA ALA A 61 -10.72 -13.05 -0.02
C ALA A 61 -9.93 -13.67 -1.18
N SER A 62 -10.55 -14.56 -1.96
CA SER A 62 -9.91 -15.17 -3.13
C SER A 62 -9.62 -14.17 -4.26
N ARG A 63 -10.31 -13.03 -4.28
CA ARG A 63 -10.12 -11.95 -5.27
C ARG A 63 -9.26 -10.82 -4.78
N LEU A 64 -9.00 -10.77 -3.49
CA LEU A 64 -8.32 -9.64 -2.85
C LEU A 64 -6.95 -9.36 -3.46
N VAL A 65 -6.17 -10.41 -3.72
CA VAL A 65 -4.82 -10.24 -4.27
C VAL A 65 -4.88 -9.57 -5.64
N GLN A 66 -5.79 -9.97 -6.50
CA GLN A 66 -5.96 -9.34 -7.81
C GLN A 66 -6.41 -7.89 -7.69
N ASP A 67 -7.30 -7.61 -6.76
CA ASP A 67 -7.73 -6.22 -6.48
C ASP A 67 -6.56 -5.37 -5.99
N LEU A 68 -5.74 -5.90 -5.08
CA LEU A 68 -4.56 -5.19 -4.58
C LEU A 68 -3.58 -4.87 -5.71
N ILE A 69 -3.29 -5.85 -6.56
CA ILE A 69 -2.41 -5.67 -7.71
C ILE A 69 -2.99 -4.59 -8.64
N TYR A 70 -4.25 -4.71 -8.97
CA TYR A 70 -4.91 -3.77 -9.87
C TYR A 70 -4.86 -2.33 -9.33
N GLN A 71 -5.21 -2.13 -8.07
CA GLN A 71 -5.24 -0.79 -7.49
C GLN A 71 -3.84 -0.18 -7.41
N HIS A 72 -2.84 -0.97 -7.05
CA HIS A 72 -1.46 -0.48 -6.95
C HIS A 72 -0.87 -0.18 -8.32
N LEU A 73 -1.12 -1.01 -9.33
CA LEU A 73 -0.64 -0.75 -10.70
C LEU A 73 -1.38 0.41 -11.36
N ARG A 74 -2.64 0.60 -11.04
CA ARG A 74 -3.39 1.77 -11.49
C ARG A 74 -2.81 3.06 -10.91
N PHE A 75 -2.39 3.01 -9.65
CA PHE A 75 -1.77 4.15 -8.97
C PHE A 75 -0.34 4.40 -9.45
N ALA A 76 0.45 3.33 -9.61
CA ALA A 76 1.85 3.39 -10.01
C ALA A 76 2.16 2.28 -11.03
N PRO A 77 1.94 2.53 -12.35
CA PRO A 77 2.10 1.51 -13.39
C PRO A 77 3.48 0.86 -13.48
N GLY A 78 4.53 1.56 -13.03
CA GLY A 78 5.88 1.04 -13.08
C GLY A 78 6.24 0.02 -11.99
N LEU A 79 5.29 -0.31 -11.09
CA LEU A 79 5.59 -1.23 -9.99
C LEU A 79 5.90 -2.65 -10.44
N ASP A 80 5.36 -3.12 -11.56
CA ASP A 80 5.55 -4.50 -12.03
C ASP A 80 6.68 -4.66 -13.03
N ASN A 81 7.26 -3.57 -13.53
CA ASN A 81 8.32 -3.63 -14.55
C ASN A 81 9.47 -2.65 -14.30
N GLY A 82 9.49 -1.97 -13.17
CA GLY A 82 10.52 -0.99 -12.82
C GLY A 82 11.46 -1.49 -11.73
N PRO A 83 12.20 -0.55 -11.10
CA PRO A 83 13.19 -0.90 -10.07
C PRO A 83 12.62 -1.61 -8.84
N PHE A 84 11.32 -1.44 -8.59
CA PHE A 84 10.64 -2.02 -7.43
C PHE A 84 9.85 -3.29 -7.75
N ALA A 85 9.96 -3.82 -8.98
CA ALA A 85 9.16 -4.96 -9.42
C ALA A 85 9.38 -6.20 -8.55
N GLU A 86 10.62 -6.48 -8.18
CA GLU A 86 10.97 -7.63 -7.35
C GLU A 86 10.41 -7.49 -5.93
N LEU A 87 10.54 -6.31 -5.34
CA LEU A 87 9.98 -6.02 -4.02
C LEU A 87 8.46 -6.12 -4.02
N PHE A 88 7.83 -5.55 -5.04
CA PHE A 88 6.38 -5.62 -5.22
C PHE A 88 5.90 -7.07 -5.30
N GLN A 89 6.59 -7.90 -6.07
CA GLN A 89 6.25 -9.33 -6.20
C GLN A 89 6.40 -10.07 -4.86
N LYS A 90 7.43 -9.76 -4.08
CA LYS A 90 7.61 -10.35 -2.75
C LYS A 90 6.45 -10.02 -1.82
N VAL A 91 6.02 -8.76 -1.80
CA VAL A 91 4.89 -8.33 -0.97
C VAL A 91 3.61 -9.06 -1.38
N ILE A 92 3.33 -9.12 -2.68
CA ILE A 92 2.14 -9.81 -3.20
C ILE A 92 2.16 -11.30 -2.85
N THR A 93 3.30 -11.96 -2.99
CA THR A 93 3.45 -13.37 -2.63
C THR A 93 3.19 -13.60 -1.13
N GLY A 94 3.72 -12.71 -0.28
CA GLY A 94 3.49 -12.77 1.16
C GLY A 94 2.01 -12.65 1.53
N ILE A 95 1.31 -11.71 0.91
CA ILE A 95 -0.13 -11.53 1.13
C ILE A 95 -0.90 -12.75 0.63
N SER A 96 -0.55 -13.29 -0.53
CA SER A 96 -1.19 -14.49 -1.08
C SER A 96 -1.08 -15.68 -0.13
N ASN A 97 0.09 -15.88 0.47
CA ASN A 97 0.32 -16.97 1.41
C ASN A 97 -0.53 -16.80 2.69
N GLU A 98 -0.61 -15.59 3.22
CA GLU A 98 -1.46 -15.31 4.38
C GLU A 98 -2.94 -15.54 4.09
N LEU A 99 -3.40 -15.16 2.90
CA LEU A 99 -4.77 -15.39 2.48
C LEU A 99 -5.10 -16.87 2.30
N LEU A 100 -4.16 -17.68 1.80
CA LEU A 100 -4.33 -19.12 1.69
C LEU A 100 -4.51 -19.75 3.07
N ASN A 101 -3.72 -19.35 4.05
CA ASN A 101 -3.86 -19.82 5.42
C ASN A 101 -5.22 -19.43 6.01
N TYR A 102 -5.65 -18.20 5.76
CA TYR A 102 -6.94 -17.70 6.21
C TYR A 102 -8.12 -18.45 5.59
N THR A 103 -8.09 -18.66 4.26
CA THR A 103 -9.20 -19.31 3.55
C THR A 103 -9.25 -20.82 3.75
N SER A 104 -8.16 -21.47 4.17
CA SER A 104 -8.14 -22.89 4.48
C SER A 104 -8.77 -23.26 5.83
N GLY A 105 -9.35 -22.31 6.53
CA GLY A 105 -10.08 -22.53 7.78
C GLY A 105 -9.26 -22.34 9.04
N GLU A 106 -7.99 -21.99 8.95
CA GLU A 106 -7.13 -21.62 10.07
C GLU A 106 -7.38 -20.17 10.52
N LYS A 107 -8.66 -19.81 10.64
CA LYS A 107 -9.05 -18.48 11.08
C LYS A 107 -8.62 -18.25 12.52
N SER A 108 -7.60 -17.42 12.71
CA SER A 108 -7.25 -16.89 14.01
C SER A 108 -7.40 -15.36 13.98
N LEU A 109 -7.60 -14.77 15.15
CA LEU A 109 -7.63 -13.32 15.29
C LEU A 109 -6.33 -12.68 14.74
N ASN A 110 -5.23 -13.42 14.85
CA ASN A 110 -3.92 -12.98 14.36
C ASN A 110 -3.88 -12.90 12.83
N SER A 111 -4.53 -13.84 12.13
CA SER A 111 -4.59 -13.82 10.66
C SER A 111 -5.32 -12.60 10.13
N GLU A 112 -6.44 -12.23 10.75
CA GLU A 112 -7.17 -11.02 10.38
C GLU A 112 -6.33 -9.77 10.58
N ASN A 113 -5.62 -9.65 11.70
CA ASN A 113 -4.75 -8.52 11.99
C ASN A 113 -3.57 -8.45 11.02
N LEU A 114 -3.01 -9.59 10.62
CA LEU A 114 -1.93 -9.65 9.65
C LEU A 114 -2.38 -9.19 8.26
N ILE A 115 -3.58 -9.57 7.83
CA ILE A 115 -4.15 -9.12 6.56
C ILE A 115 -4.34 -7.61 6.55
N LEU A 116 -4.92 -7.06 7.63
CA LEU A 116 -5.11 -5.62 7.75
C LEU A 116 -3.78 -4.86 7.78
N ALA A 117 -2.81 -5.36 8.53
CA ALA A 117 -1.49 -4.74 8.63
C ALA A 117 -0.71 -4.79 7.30
N ALA A 118 -0.87 -5.85 6.50
CA ALA A 118 -0.21 -5.99 5.22
C ALA A 118 -0.59 -4.88 4.23
N GLY A 119 -1.84 -4.41 4.28
CA GLY A 119 -2.31 -3.35 3.40
C GLY A 119 -1.72 -1.97 3.71
N GLU A 120 -1.09 -1.80 4.87
CA GLU A 120 -0.54 -0.52 5.33
C GLU A 120 0.98 -0.44 5.26
N ARG A 121 1.63 -1.45 4.72
CA ARG A 121 3.09 -1.47 4.57
C ARG A 121 3.60 -0.57 3.46
#